data_5d13490c2c0b98329d0c8f18a083daad
#
_entry.id   5d13490c2c0b98329d0c8f18a083daad
#
_cell.length_a   1.000
_cell.length_b   1.000
_cell.length_c   1.000
_cell.angle_alpha   90.00
_cell.angle_beta   90.00
_cell.angle_gamma   90.00
#
_symmetry.space_group_name_H-M   'P 1'
#
loop_
_entity.id
_entity.type
_entity.pdbx_description
1 polymer ?
#
loop_
_entity_poly.entity_id
_entity_poly.type
_entity_poly.pdbx_seq_one_letter_code
_entity_poly.pdbx_strand_id
1 'polypeptide(L)' 'MSFNNISFILHKPQLSENIGACARAIKNFNFKKLIVVNSKPIFPNDKILATSVGAKDIIKNCKVYKNLESSVKKISFF' A
#
# COMPACT_ATOMS: atom_id res chain seq x y z
N MET A 1 4.10 8.08 -20.51
CA MET A 1 3.61 6.76 -20.10
C MET A 1 2.77 6.90 -18.84
N SER A 2 1.65 6.22 -18.78
CA SER A 2 0.79 6.22 -17.60
C SER A 2 1.06 5.00 -16.73
N PHE A 3 1.11 5.21 -15.41
CA PHE A 3 1.27 4.13 -14.44
C PHE A 3 -0.01 3.90 -13.62
N ASN A 4 -1.15 4.39 -14.10
CA ASN A 4 -2.40 4.35 -13.34
C ASN A 4 -2.94 2.93 -13.15
N ASN A 5 -2.58 2.01 -14.05
CA ASN A 5 -3.05 0.63 -13.97
C ASN A 5 -2.04 -0.32 -13.30
N ILE A 6 -0.98 0.22 -12.74
CA ILE A 6 0.01 -0.57 -12.00
C ILE A 6 -0.30 -0.47 -10.51
N SER A 7 -0.44 -1.62 -9.86
CA SER A 7 -0.67 -1.68 -8.42
C SER A 7 0.47 -2.43 -7.75
N PHE A 8 0.88 -1.95 -6.59
CA PHE A 8 1.86 -2.63 -5.76
C PHE A 8 1.14 -3.36 -4.64
N ILE A 9 1.52 -4.59 -4.39
CA ILE A 9 0.95 -5.38 -3.32
C ILE A 9 2.00 -5.58 -2.24
N LEU A 10 1.68 -5.16 -1.03
CA LEU A 10 2.50 -5.40 0.16
C LEU A 10 1.85 -6.52 0.95
N HIS A 11 2.48 -7.68 0.95
CA HIS A 11 1.93 -8.89 1.54
C HIS A 11 2.54 -9.16 2.91
N LYS A 12 1.68 -9.30 3.89
CA LYS A 12 2.04 -9.59 5.29
C LYS A 12 3.03 -8.59 5.90
N PRO A 13 2.79 -7.27 5.76
CA PRO A 13 3.67 -6.32 6.43
C PRO A 13 3.58 -6.50 7.94
N GLN A 14 4.74 -6.47 8.60
CA GLN A 14 4.85 -6.70 10.04
C GLN A 14 4.90 -5.41 10.84
N LEU A 15 5.42 -4.35 10.25
CA LEU A 15 5.63 -3.07 10.93
C LEU A 15 4.92 -1.94 10.18
N SER A 16 4.34 -1.02 10.95
CA SER A 16 3.69 0.17 10.39
C SER A 16 4.66 1.00 9.55
N GLU A 17 5.91 1.11 9.99
CA GLU A 17 6.93 1.87 9.28
C GLU A 17 7.19 1.33 7.88
N ASN A 18 7.08 0.03 7.69
CA ASN A 18 7.28 -0.58 6.38
C ASN A 18 6.18 -0.19 5.40
N ILE A 19 4.95 -0.06 5.90
CA ILE A 19 3.82 0.39 5.07
C ILE A 19 4.04 1.85 4.66
N GLY A 20 4.40 2.70 5.62
CA GLY A 20 4.68 4.11 5.34
C GLY A 20 5.83 4.30 4.36
N ALA A 21 6.92 3.56 4.56
CA ALA A 21 8.08 3.64 3.67
C ALA A 21 7.72 3.17 2.25
N CYS A 22 6.92 2.14 2.14
CA CYS A 22 6.45 1.63 0.84
C CYS A 22 5.61 2.70 0.12
N ALA A 23 4.70 3.35 0.84
CA ALA A 23 3.89 4.42 0.26
C ALA A 23 4.75 5.57 -0.26
N ARG A 24 5.79 5.95 0.48
CA ARG A 24 6.72 7.00 0.05
C ARG A 24 7.48 6.59 -1.20
N ALA A 25 7.93 5.36 -1.28
CA ALA A 25 8.63 4.86 -2.46
C ALA A 25 7.70 4.87 -3.69
N ILE A 26 6.47 4.42 -3.52
CA ILE A 26 5.46 4.41 -4.58
C ILE A 26 5.23 5.82 -5.11
N LYS A 27 5.04 6.77 -4.21
CA LYS A 27 4.82 8.18 -4.56
C LYS A 27 6.03 8.76 -5.30
N ASN A 28 7.22 8.43 -4.82
CA ASN A 28 8.46 8.97 -5.38
C ASN A 28 8.70 8.52 -6.82
N PHE A 29 8.21 7.33 -7.19
CA PHE A 29 8.32 6.81 -8.54
C PHE A 29 7.08 7.09 -9.39
N ASN A 30 6.18 7.96 -8.92
CA ASN A 30 4.96 8.35 -9.63
C ASN A 30 3.94 7.23 -9.81
N PHE A 31 4.02 6.19 -9.02
CA PHE A 31 2.94 5.21 -8.94
C PHE A 31 1.91 5.70 -7.93
N LYS A 32 0.69 5.18 -8.01
CA LYS A 32 -0.40 5.71 -7.19
C LYS A 32 -1.16 4.66 -6.40
N LYS A 33 -0.97 3.39 -6.72
CA LYS A 33 -1.81 2.33 -6.15
C LYS A 33 -1.00 1.41 -5.25
N LEU A 34 -1.45 1.32 -4.01
CA LEU A 34 -0.91 0.38 -3.03
C LEU A 34 -2.05 -0.49 -2.53
N ILE A 35 -1.78 -1.77 -2.42
CA ILE A 35 -2.71 -2.74 -1.85
C ILE A 35 -1.97 -3.46 -0.73
N VAL A 36 -2.60 -3.53 0.44
CA VAL A 36 -2.03 -4.20 1.61
C VAL A 36 -2.83 -5.46 1.87
N VAL A 37 -2.14 -6.58 1.97
CA VAL A 37 -2.76 -7.88 2.15
C VAL A 37 -2.25 -8.50 3.45
N ASN A 38 -3.18 -8.94 4.28
CA ASN A 38 -2.87 -9.65 5.53
C ASN A 38 -1.90 -8.86 6.41
N SER A 39 -2.22 -7.59 6.65
CA SER A 39 -1.39 -6.72 7.46
C SER A 39 -1.45 -7.09 8.93
N LYS A 40 -0.30 -7.19 9.60
CA LYS A 40 -0.23 -7.35 11.04
C LYS A 40 -0.64 -6.07 11.77
N PRO A 41 -0.12 -4.88 11.39
CA PRO A 41 -0.60 -3.63 11.98
C PRO A 41 -2.05 -3.36 11.60
N ILE A 42 -2.78 -2.73 12.51
CA ILE A 42 -4.12 -2.22 12.23
C ILE A 42 -3.98 -1.09 11.20
N PHE A 43 -4.79 -1.14 10.16
CA PHE A 43 -4.66 -0.20 9.06
C PHE A 43 -5.95 0.61 8.90
N PRO A 44 -5.85 1.95 8.78
CA PRO A 44 -4.66 2.76 8.99
C PRO A 44 -4.41 3.03 10.48
N ASN A 45 -3.21 3.48 10.81
CA ASN A 45 -2.91 3.93 12.17
C ASN A 45 -1.99 5.15 12.13
N ASP A 46 -1.80 5.79 13.29
CA ASP A 46 -1.01 7.02 13.37
C ASP A 46 0.43 6.84 12.92
N LYS A 47 1.01 5.70 13.22
CA LYS A 47 2.40 5.43 12.87
C LYS A 47 2.58 5.27 11.37
N ILE A 48 1.62 4.62 10.71
CA ILE A 48 1.62 4.51 9.24
C ILE A 48 1.56 5.91 8.63
N LEU A 49 0.65 6.75 9.12
CA LEU A 49 0.51 8.11 8.61
C LEU A 49 1.76 8.95 8.89
N ALA A 50 2.36 8.81 10.07
CA ALA A 50 3.56 9.56 10.41
C ALA A 50 4.76 9.17 9.54
N THR A 51 4.88 7.90 9.17
CA THR A 51 6.00 7.44 8.36
C THR A 51 5.76 7.58 6.85
N SER A 52 4.56 7.98 6.45
CA SER A 52 4.22 8.17 5.03
C SER A 52 4.22 9.65 4.63
N VAL A 53 5.11 10.43 5.20
CA VAL A 53 5.20 11.87 4.94
C VAL A 53 5.32 12.13 3.45
N GLY A 54 4.45 13.01 2.93
CA GLY A 54 4.40 13.32 1.50
C GLY A 54 3.67 12.28 0.66
N ALA A 55 3.26 11.15 1.26
CA ALA A 55 2.57 10.08 0.54
C ALA A 55 1.30 9.64 1.25
N LYS A 56 0.69 10.54 2.03
CA LYS A 56 -0.55 10.22 2.75
C LYS A 56 -1.71 9.90 1.82
N ASP A 57 -1.69 10.48 0.62
CA ASP A 57 -2.70 10.19 -0.40
C ASP A 57 -2.63 8.72 -0.84
N ILE A 58 -1.43 8.14 -0.92
CA ILE A 58 -1.26 6.73 -1.23
C ILE A 58 -1.93 5.87 -0.15
N ILE A 59 -1.73 6.23 1.12
CA ILE A 59 -2.34 5.52 2.24
C ILE A 59 -3.87 5.66 2.23
N LYS A 60 -4.38 6.87 1.98
CA LYS A 60 -5.82 7.11 1.96
C LYS A 60 -6.55 6.32 0.88
N ASN A 61 -5.90 6.10 -0.25
CA ASN A 61 -6.48 5.39 -1.38
C ASN A 61 -6.10 3.91 -1.41
N CYS A 62 -5.35 3.46 -0.42
CA CYS A 62 -4.89 2.08 -0.32
C CYS A 62 -6.07 1.14 -0.08
N LYS A 63 -6.04 -0.01 -0.72
CA LYS A 63 -7.00 -1.07 -0.47
C LYS A 63 -6.38 -2.11 0.45
N VAL A 64 -7.18 -2.63 1.36
CA VAL A 64 -6.73 -3.59 2.37
C VAL A 64 -7.56 -4.86 2.24
N TYR A 65 -6.88 -5.98 2.14
CA TYR A 65 -7.51 -7.29 2.04
C TYR A 65 -6.97 -8.22 3.12
N LYS A 66 -7.81 -9.16 3.53
CA LYS A 66 -7.42 -10.14 4.56
C LYS A 66 -6.52 -11.24 4.03
N ASN A 67 -6.62 -11.54 2.74
CA ASN A 67 -5.81 -12.57 2.13
C ASN A 67 -5.51 -12.23 0.68
N LEU A 68 -4.47 -12.89 0.15
CA LEU A 68 -3.99 -12.63 -1.21
C LEU A 68 -5.02 -13.04 -2.26
N GLU A 69 -5.76 -14.10 -2.01
CA GLU A 69 -6.77 -14.58 -2.95
C GLU A 69 -7.84 -13.53 -3.23
N SER A 70 -8.29 -12.83 -2.20
CA SER A 70 -9.27 -11.76 -2.38
C SER A 70 -8.73 -10.62 -3.22
N SER A 71 -7.45 -10.29 -3.09
CA SER A 71 -6.84 -9.19 -3.83
C SER A 71 -6.65 -9.53 -5.31
N VAL A 72 -6.24 -10.76 -5.62
CA VAL A 72 -5.90 -11.13 -7.01
C VAL A 72 -7.12 -11.28 -7.90
N LYS A 73 -8.31 -11.38 -7.34
CA LYS A 73 -9.54 -11.44 -8.15
C LYS A 73 -9.85 -10.14 -8.86
N LYS A 74 -9.27 -9.04 -8.41
CA LYS A 74 -9.60 -7.70 -8.89
C LYS A 74 -8.46 -6.98 -9.58
N ILE A 75 -7.25 -7.50 -9.48
CA ILE A 75 -6.06 -6.82 -9.97
C ILE A 75 -5.06 -7.80 -10.55
N SER A 76 -4.19 -7.28 -11.41
CA SER A 76 -2.96 -7.97 -11.78
C SER A 76 -1.87 -7.56 -10.79
N PHE A 77 -1.02 -8.50 -10.40
CA PHE A 77 0.11 -8.14 -9.54
C PHE A 77 1.39 -8.74 -10.07
N PHE A 78 2.49 -8.25 -9.54
CA PHE A 78 3.82 -8.54 -10.05
C PHE A 78 4.66 -9.37 -9.13
#